data_1c7349e97a37e25659adb49d0a4167e1
#
_entry.id   1c7349e97a37e25659adb49d0a4167e1
#
_cell.length_a   1.000
_cell.length_b   1.000
_cell.length_c   1.000
_cell.angle_alpha   90.00
_cell.angle_beta   90.00
_cell.angle_gamma   90.00
#
_symmetry.space_group_name_H-M   'P 1'
#
loop_
_entity.id
_entity.type
_entity.pdbx_description
1 polymer ?
#
loop_
_entity_poly.entity_id
_entity_poly.type
_entity_poly.pdbx_seq_one_letter_code
_entity_poly.pdbx_strand_id
1 'polypeptide(L)'
;RQRCAVVSHMAATTNSQSGGSAMLNYNHIFEAMEEKRIPLLVHAESTDDNVDIFDREAAFLERELSQVCERFPELKVTVEHISTSDGIDFVKAHPQVGGSITPHHLSRNRSDMISPAFHADLFCKPVINSEQDRLTLVETAIGGDPSFFLGTDSAPHPTHAKYGKDAKAGIFNAAYGLEVIAEI
;
A
#
# COMPACT_ATOMS: atom_id res chain seq x y z
N ARG A 1 -15.29 -18.57 -12.95
CA ARG A 1 -14.48 -19.02 -11.78
C ARG A 1 -13.54 -17.87 -11.44
N GLN A 2 -13.81 -17.19 -10.33
CA GLN A 2 -12.88 -16.22 -9.76
C GLN A 2 -11.58 -16.93 -9.41
N ARG A 3 -10.47 -16.48 -9.99
CA ARG A 3 -9.13 -16.95 -9.62
C ARG A 3 -8.70 -16.17 -8.39
N CYS A 4 -8.20 -16.85 -7.37
CA CYS A 4 -7.71 -16.18 -6.16
C CYS A 4 -6.52 -15.28 -6.50
N ALA A 5 -6.58 -14.05 -6.00
CA ALA A 5 -5.40 -13.22 -5.86
C ALA A 5 -4.53 -13.74 -4.70
N VAL A 6 -3.23 -13.65 -4.84
CA VAL A 6 -2.30 -13.95 -3.75
C VAL A 6 -1.86 -12.63 -3.15
N VAL A 7 -2.18 -12.43 -1.89
CA VAL A 7 -1.66 -11.30 -1.12
C VAL A 7 -0.28 -11.69 -0.61
N SER A 8 0.72 -10.94 -0.98
CA SER A 8 2.09 -11.15 -0.54
C SER A 8 2.47 -10.10 0.50
N HIS A 9 2.60 -10.51 1.74
CA HIS A 9 3.37 -9.81 2.75
C HIS A 9 4.80 -10.34 2.67
N MET A 10 5.55 -9.87 1.68
CA MET A 10 6.91 -10.35 1.44
C MET A 10 7.90 -9.87 2.50
N ALA A 11 7.50 -8.93 3.34
CA ALA A 11 8.35 -8.36 4.36
C ALA A 11 7.60 -8.17 5.69
N ALA A 12 8.32 -8.19 6.82
CA ALA A 12 7.76 -8.01 8.17
C ALA A 12 7.46 -6.53 8.48
N THR A 13 6.69 -5.86 7.61
CA THR A 13 6.37 -4.43 7.77
C THR A 13 5.08 -4.18 8.53
N THR A 14 4.21 -5.18 8.58
CA THR A 14 2.91 -5.10 9.26
C THR A 14 2.94 -5.76 10.65
N ASN A 15 1.78 -5.90 11.26
CA ASN A 15 1.62 -6.59 12.55
C ASN A 15 1.86 -8.11 12.47
N SER A 16 2.08 -8.68 11.29
CA SER A 16 2.41 -10.10 11.12
C SER A 16 3.88 -10.35 11.46
N GLN A 17 4.14 -11.42 12.21
CA GLN A 17 5.50 -11.82 12.57
C GLN A 17 6.21 -12.66 11.48
N SER A 18 5.57 -12.88 10.34
CA SER A 18 6.15 -13.60 9.21
C SER A 18 7.02 -12.64 8.40
N GLY A 19 8.29 -12.55 8.73
CA GLY A 19 9.29 -11.85 7.91
C GLY A 19 9.51 -12.55 6.58
N GLY A 20 9.44 -11.80 5.49
CA GLY A 20 9.78 -12.28 4.16
C GLY A 20 11.27 -12.10 3.85
N SER A 21 11.76 -12.84 2.91
CA SER A 21 13.02 -12.59 2.23
C SER A 21 12.78 -11.70 1.00
N ALA A 22 13.86 -11.17 0.40
CA ALA A 22 13.78 -10.35 -0.80
C ALA A 22 12.89 -11.00 -1.89
N MET A 23 12.08 -10.19 -2.59
CA MET A 23 11.12 -10.68 -3.60
C MET A 23 11.75 -11.61 -4.63
N LEU A 24 12.97 -11.34 -5.05
CA LEU A 24 13.68 -12.14 -6.06
C LEU A 24 13.90 -13.62 -5.67
N ASN A 25 13.78 -13.98 -4.40
CA ASN A 25 13.83 -15.37 -3.97
C ASN A 25 12.59 -16.18 -4.38
N TYR A 26 11.53 -15.51 -4.81
CA TYR A 26 10.23 -16.10 -5.17
C TYR A 26 9.97 -16.15 -6.68
N ASN A 27 10.99 -16.00 -7.51
CA ASN A 27 10.86 -15.99 -8.98
C ASN A 27 10.05 -17.17 -9.53
N HIS A 28 10.25 -18.39 -9.00
CA HIS A 28 9.49 -19.57 -9.40
C HIS A 28 7.98 -19.46 -9.10
N ILE A 29 7.61 -18.68 -8.07
CA ILE A 29 6.20 -18.41 -7.74
C ILE A 29 5.64 -17.41 -8.73
N PHE A 30 6.38 -16.33 -9.04
CA PHE A 30 5.96 -15.30 -9.99
C PHE A 30 5.80 -15.87 -11.39
N GLU A 31 6.70 -16.74 -11.82
CA GLU A 31 6.58 -17.48 -13.09
C GLU A 31 5.29 -18.31 -13.14
N ALA A 32 5.00 -19.06 -12.08
CA ALA A 32 3.78 -19.83 -11.98
C ALA A 32 2.51 -18.96 -11.93
N MET A 33 2.58 -17.79 -11.28
CA MET A 33 1.47 -16.81 -11.22
C MET A 33 1.22 -16.19 -12.59
N GLU A 34 2.27 -15.80 -13.31
CA GLU A 34 2.19 -15.26 -14.66
C GLU A 34 1.57 -16.29 -15.62
N GLU A 35 2.10 -17.54 -15.65
CA GLU A 35 1.58 -18.66 -16.46
C GLU A 35 0.09 -18.90 -16.20
N LYS A 36 -0.31 -18.90 -14.94
CA LYS A 36 -1.70 -19.18 -14.52
C LYS A 36 -2.59 -17.94 -14.52
N ARG A 37 -2.05 -16.77 -14.86
CA ARG A 37 -2.74 -15.48 -14.81
C ARG A 37 -3.37 -15.21 -13.44
N ILE A 38 -2.61 -15.45 -12.38
CA ILE A 38 -2.99 -15.13 -11.00
C ILE A 38 -2.33 -13.77 -10.68
N PRO A 39 -3.09 -12.73 -10.33
CA PRO A 39 -2.50 -11.44 -10.00
C PRO A 39 -1.74 -11.49 -8.68
N LEU A 40 -0.64 -10.74 -8.61
CA LEU A 40 0.14 -10.49 -7.41
C LEU A 40 -0.35 -9.21 -6.76
N LEU A 41 -0.76 -9.25 -5.50
CA LEU A 41 -1.11 -8.09 -4.69
C LEU A 41 0.00 -7.85 -3.68
N VAL A 42 0.52 -6.62 -3.63
CA VAL A 42 1.75 -6.31 -2.90
C VAL A 42 1.53 -5.16 -1.92
N HIS A 43 1.83 -5.40 -0.66
CA HIS A 43 2.11 -4.35 0.32
C HIS A 43 3.54 -3.85 0.04
N ALA A 44 3.66 -2.65 -0.53
CA ALA A 44 4.91 -2.10 -1.04
C ALA A 44 5.65 -1.28 0.03
N GLU A 45 6.35 -1.93 0.93
CA GLU A 45 7.16 -1.26 1.95
C GLU A 45 8.51 -1.95 2.14
N SER A 46 9.61 -1.19 2.06
CA SER A 46 10.94 -1.70 2.37
C SER A 46 11.07 -2.07 3.86
N THR A 47 11.75 -3.18 4.13
CA THR A 47 12.09 -3.63 5.50
C THR A 47 13.46 -3.20 5.95
N ASP A 48 14.19 -2.44 5.14
CA ASP A 48 15.50 -1.91 5.52
C ASP A 48 15.33 -0.83 6.59
N ASP A 49 15.86 -1.08 7.77
CA ASP A 49 15.78 -0.15 8.92
C ASP A 49 16.55 1.16 8.70
N ASN A 50 17.43 1.22 7.69
CA ASN A 50 18.11 2.46 7.31
C ASN A 50 17.29 3.34 6.38
N VAL A 51 16.16 2.86 5.87
CA VAL A 51 15.22 3.63 5.05
C VAL A 51 14.22 4.32 5.98
N ASP A 52 14.08 5.65 5.82
CA ASP A 52 13.06 6.42 6.54
C ASP A 52 11.67 5.84 6.31
N ILE A 53 10.85 5.81 7.34
CA ILE A 53 9.51 5.20 7.27
C ILE A 53 8.62 5.82 6.19
N PHE A 54 8.84 7.10 5.86
CA PHE A 54 8.09 7.81 4.82
C PHE A 54 8.60 7.53 3.41
N ASP A 55 9.81 6.97 3.26
CA ASP A 55 10.43 6.65 1.97
C ASP A 55 10.36 5.15 1.63
N ARG A 56 9.83 4.32 2.54
CA ARG A 56 9.83 2.85 2.40
C ARG A 56 9.05 2.35 1.19
N GLU A 57 7.95 3.00 0.84
CA GLU A 57 7.18 2.65 -0.36
C GLU A 57 8.01 2.89 -1.63
N ALA A 58 8.54 4.10 -1.80
CA ALA A 58 9.39 4.45 -2.95
C ALA A 58 10.60 3.52 -3.07
N ALA A 59 11.30 3.27 -1.96
CA ALA A 59 12.47 2.40 -1.93
C ALA A 59 12.15 0.95 -2.34
N PHE A 60 11.01 0.41 -1.94
CA PHE A 60 10.58 -0.93 -2.32
C PHE A 60 10.22 -1.01 -3.80
N LEU A 61 9.46 -0.05 -4.30
CA LEU A 61 9.06 0.04 -5.70
C LEU A 61 10.29 0.08 -6.62
N GLU A 62 11.26 0.95 -6.29
CA GLU A 62 12.48 1.12 -7.08
C GLU A 62 13.40 -0.11 -7.02
N ARG A 63 13.64 -0.64 -5.81
CA ARG A 63 14.69 -1.64 -5.60
C ARG A 63 14.24 -3.08 -5.83
N GLU A 64 12.95 -3.38 -5.59
CA GLU A 64 12.45 -4.75 -5.61
C GLU A 64 11.36 -4.97 -6.66
N LEU A 65 10.26 -4.20 -6.62
CA LEU A 65 9.13 -4.46 -7.49
C LEU A 65 9.43 -4.15 -8.97
N SER A 66 10.25 -3.14 -9.26
CA SER A 66 10.71 -2.84 -10.62
C SER A 66 11.33 -4.05 -11.29
N GLN A 67 12.23 -4.76 -10.58
CA GLN A 67 12.90 -5.94 -11.10
C GLN A 67 11.94 -7.12 -11.37
N VAL A 68 10.89 -7.25 -10.55
CA VAL A 68 9.84 -8.25 -10.77
C VAL A 68 9.03 -7.89 -12.02
N CYS A 69 8.64 -6.63 -12.17
CA CYS A 69 7.89 -6.15 -13.33
C CYS A 69 8.66 -6.29 -14.64
N GLU A 70 9.97 -6.02 -14.62
CA GLU A 70 10.86 -6.20 -15.78
C GLU A 70 11.00 -7.68 -16.17
N ARG A 71 11.14 -8.56 -15.17
CA ARG A 71 11.37 -9.98 -15.37
C ARG A 71 10.12 -10.74 -15.77
N PHE A 72 8.94 -10.30 -15.28
CA PHE A 72 7.64 -10.92 -15.52
C PHE A 72 6.65 -9.92 -16.10
N PRO A 73 6.81 -9.54 -17.37
CA PRO A 73 6.04 -8.44 -17.98
C PRO A 73 4.54 -8.74 -18.17
N GLU A 74 4.14 -10.02 -18.19
CA GLU A 74 2.74 -10.42 -18.27
C GLU A 74 2.08 -10.64 -16.90
N LEU A 75 2.87 -10.63 -15.83
CA LEU A 75 2.35 -10.76 -14.46
C LEU A 75 1.52 -9.53 -14.11
N LYS A 76 0.24 -9.72 -13.82
CA LYS A 76 -0.60 -8.63 -13.31
C LYS A 76 -0.28 -8.36 -11.85
N VAL A 77 0.03 -7.13 -11.53
CA VAL A 77 0.40 -6.70 -10.18
C VAL A 77 -0.56 -5.62 -9.69
N THR A 78 -0.88 -5.63 -8.42
CA THR A 78 -1.53 -4.53 -7.73
C THR A 78 -0.62 -4.05 -6.60
N VAL A 79 -0.24 -2.77 -6.63
CA VAL A 79 0.32 -2.09 -5.47
C VAL A 79 -0.86 -1.68 -4.58
N GLU A 80 -0.95 -2.30 -3.41
CA GLU A 80 -2.03 -2.03 -2.48
C GLU A 80 -1.79 -0.74 -1.71
N HIS A 81 -2.87 -0.01 -1.34
CA HIS A 81 -2.90 1.14 -0.43
C HIS A 81 -1.76 2.16 -0.67
N ILE A 82 -1.58 2.59 -1.92
CA ILE A 82 -0.55 3.56 -2.31
C ILE A 82 -0.63 4.80 -1.42
N SER A 83 0.53 5.22 -0.90
CA SER A 83 0.65 6.33 0.05
C SER A 83 1.49 7.51 -0.45
N THR A 84 2.18 7.35 -1.59
CA THR A 84 3.12 8.35 -2.13
C THR A 84 2.86 8.69 -3.60
N SER A 85 3.37 9.83 -4.03
CA SER A 85 3.46 10.20 -5.46
C SER A 85 4.31 9.23 -6.26
N ASP A 86 5.38 8.69 -5.68
CA ASP A 86 6.22 7.68 -6.32
C ASP A 86 5.43 6.41 -6.65
N GLY A 87 4.50 6.00 -5.76
CA GLY A 87 3.60 4.88 -6.01
C GLY A 87 2.67 5.12 -7.20
N ILE A 88 2.15 6.32 -7.34
CA ILE A 88 1.33 6.75 -8.48
C ILE A 88 2.14 6.71 -9.78
N ASP A 89 3.34 7.27 -9.76
CA ASP A 89 4.23 7.33 -10.93
C ASP A 89 4.67 5.92 -11.34
N PHE A 90 4.94 5.05 -10.37
CA PHE A 90 5.27 3.65 -10.63
C PHE A 90 4.15 2.93 -11.38
N VAL A 91 2.91 3.04 -10.93
CA VAL A 91 1.75 2.41 -11.60
C VAL A 91 1.59 2.95 -13.01
N LYS A 92 1.69 4.26 -13.21
CA LYS A 92 1.59 4.89 -14.54
C LYS A 92 2.69 4.44 -15.51
N ALA A 93 3.88 4.14 -14.99
CA ALA A 93 5.02 3.69 -15.80
C ALA A 93 4.95 2.20 -16.19
N HIS A 94 4.12 1.39 -15.52
CA HIS A 94 4.08 -0.07 -15.69
C HIS A 94 2.67 -0.55 -16.11
N PRO A 95 2.40 -0.82 -17.40
CA PRO A 95 1.05 -1.16 -17.90
C PRO A 95 0.44 -2.44 -17.29
N GLN A 96 1.26 -3.32 -16.71
CA GLN A 96 0.80 -4.53 -16.04
C GLN A 96 0.41 -4.29 -14.58
N VAL A 97 0.66 -3.07 -14.03
CA VAL A 97 0.45 -2.73 -12.64
C VAL A 97 -0.80 -1.88 -12.47
N GLY A 98 -1.63 -2.21 -11.47
CA GLY A 98 -2.69 -1.36 -10.96
C GLY A 98 -2.39 -0.91 -9.54
N GLY A 99 -3.16 0.04 -9.01
CA GLY A 99 -2.96 0.55 -7.67
C GLY A 99 -4.26 0.71 -6.88
N SER A 100 -4.30 0.29 -5.63
CA SER A 100 -5.40 0.61 -4.74
C SER A 100 -5.09 1.85 -3.91
N ILE A 101 -6.09 2.72 -3.71
CA ILE A 101 -6.00 3.94 -2.92
C ILE A 101 -7.03 3.87 -1.80
N THR A 102 -6.65 4.25 -0.59
CA THR A 102 -7.52 4.13 0.58
C THR A 102 -8.18 5.46 0.95
N PRO A 103 -9.34 5.45 1.61
CA PRO A 103 -9.99 6.66 2.11
C PRO A 103 -9.09 7.49 3.03
N HIS A 104 -8.29 6.85 3.87
CA HIS A 104 -7.42 7.54 4.82
C HIS A 104 -6.21 8.20 4.15
N HIS A 105 -5.59 7.59 3.15
CA HIS A 105 -4.51 8.24 2.40
C HIS A 105 -5.03 9.40 1.52
N LEU A 106 -6.28 9.38 1.08
CA LEU A 106 -6.91 10.50 0.37
C LEU A 106 -7.27 11.67 1.29
N SER A 107 -7.71 11.39 2.52
CA SER A 107 -8.30 12.39 3.41
C SER A 107 -7.35 12.97 4.46
N ARG A 108 -6.19 12.35 4.72
CA ARG A 108 -5.28 12.69 5.80
C ARG A 108 -3.85 12.83 5.30
N ASN A 109 -3.08 13.68 5.98
CA ASN A 109 -1.63 13.79 5.83
C ASN A 109 -0.91 13.52 7.16
N ARG A 110 0.41 13.40 7.13
CA ARG A 110 1.21 13.07 8.31
C ARG A 110 1.10 14.09 9.46
N SER A 111 0.74 15.35 9.17
CA SER A 111 0.53 16.34 10.21
C SER A 111 -0.71 16.03 11.05
N ASP A 112 -1.77 15.48 10.43
CA ASP A 112 -2.98 15.07 11.15
C ASP A 112 -2.69 13.98 12.19
N MET A 113 -1.68 13.13 11.93
CA MET A 113 -1.30 12.06 12.85
C MET A 113 -0.62 12.58 14.13
N ILE A 114 0.08 13.72 14.07
CA ILE A 114 0.96 14.19 15.15
C ILE A 114 0.60 15.60 15.69
N SER A 115 -0.37 16.29 15.14
CA SER A 115 -0.74 17.64 15.56
C SER A 115 -2.26 17.77 15.80
N PRO A 116 -2.71 18.44 16.89
CA PRO A 116 -1.95 19.04 18.00
C PRO A 116 -1.43 18.01 19.02
N ALA A 117 -1.81 16.73 18.88
CA ALA A 117 -1.37 15.60 19.70
C ALA A 117 -1.21 14.37 18.81
N PHE A 118 -0.60 13.31 19.32
CA PHE A 118 -0.49 12.05 18.58
C PHE A 118 -1.85 11.33 18.52
N HIS A 119 -2.28 11.05 17.29
CA HIS A 119 -3.53 10.36 16.96
C HIS A 119 -3.24 8.91 16.56
N ALA A 120 -3.21 8.01 17.54
CA ALA A 120 -2.94 6.59 17.32
C ALA A 120 -3.94 5.93 16.37
N ASP A 121 -5.16 6.45 16.24
CA ASP A 121 -6.17 5.97 15.29
C ASP A 121 -5.74 6.14 13.83
N LEU A 122 -4.87 7.11 13.54
CA LEU A 122 -4.33 7.37 12.21
C LEU A 122 -3.02 6.60 11.92
N PHE A 123 -2.54 5.80 12.87
CA PHE A 123 -1.37 4.97 12.64
C PHE A 123 -1.73 3.75 11.79
N CYS A 124 -1.19 3.71 10.57
CA CYS A 124 -1.32 2.61 9.60
C CYS A 124 0.03 2.32 8.93
N LYS A 125 0.05 1.31 8.09
CA LYS A 125 1.18 0.98 7.21
C LYS A 125 0.66 0.60 5.81
N PRO A 126 1.17 1.24 4.76
CA PRO A 126 2.14 2.35 4.78
C PRO A 126 1.63 3.53 5.61
N VAL A 127 2.55 4.31 6.19
CA VAL A 127 2.17 5.48 6.99
C VAL A 127 1.50 6.54 6.12
N ILE A 128 0.61 7.34 6.73
CA ILE A 128 0.05 8.54 6.07
C ILE A 128 1.21 9.49 5.77
N ASN A 129 1.32 9.92 4.51
CA ASN A 129 2.47 10.64 3.99
C ASN A 129 2.27 12.17 3.94
N SER A 130 3.07 12.88 3.16
CA SER A 130 3.04 14.33 3.08
C SER A 130 1.72 14.86 2.50
N GLU A 131 1.46 16.17 2.67
CA GLU A 131 0.31 16.82 2.01
C GLU A 131 0.46 16.79 0.48
N GLN A 132 1.69 16.89 -0.03
CA GLN A 132 1.92 16.80 -1.47
C GLN A 132 1.55 15.42 -2.02
N ASP A 133 1.92 14.34 -1.32
CA ASP A 133 1.52 12.99 -1.70
C ASP A 133 0.00 12.84 -1.68
N ARG A 134 -0.65 13.29 -0.60
CA ARG A 134 -2.11 13.28 -0.50
C ARG A 134 -2.79 13.98 -1.68
N LEU A 135 -2.33 15.16 -2.05
CA LEU A 135 -2.88 15.92 -3.18
C LEU A 135 -2.71 15.15 -4.51
N THR A 136 -1.55 14.54 -4.74
CA THR A 136 -1.31 13.70 -5.93
C THR A 136 -2.24 12.50 -5.97
N LEU A 137 -2.49 11.85 -4.82
CA LEU A 137 -3.47 10.75 -4.72
C LEU A 137 -4.88 11.22 -5.05
N VAL A 138 -5.31 12.38 -4.53
CA VAL A 138 -6.64 12.97 -4.80
C VAL A 138 -6.78 13.31 -6.29
N GLU A 139 -5.80 14.00 -6.87
CA GLU A 139 -5.80 14.31 -8.30
C GLU A 139 -5.90 13.06 -9.18
N THR A 140 -5.20 12.00 -8.81
CA THR A 140 -5.24 10.71 -9.51
C THR A 140 -6.61 10.05 -9.38
N ALA A 141 -7.20 10.05 -8.20
CA ALA A 141 -8.52 9.47 -7.96
C ALA A 141 -9.63 10.21 -8.73
N ILE A 142 -9.57 11.55 -8.79
CA ILE A 142 -10.52 12.38 -9.55
C ILE A 142 -10.28 12.24 -11.07
N GLY A 143 -9.03 12.02 -11.48
CA GLY A 143 -8.65 11.91 -12.89
C GLY A 143 -9.24 10.73 -13.64
N GLY A 144 -9.75 9.72 -12.93
CA GLY A 144 -10.47 8.58 -13.53
C GLY A 144 -9.58 7.62 -14.31
N ASP A 145 -8.28 7.58 -14.04
CA ASP A 145 -7.36 6.61 -14.63
C ASP A 145 -7.77 5.18 -14.19
N PRO A 146 -8.09 4.27 -15.14
CA PRO A 146 -8.57 2.93 -14.83
C PRO A 146 -7.54 2.02 -14.16
N SER A 147 -6.28 2.43 -14.09
CA SER A 147 -5.23 1.72 -13.36
C SER A 147 -5.40 1.83 -11.85
N PHE A 148 -6.18 2.80 -11.38
CA PHE A 148 -6.40 3.03 -9.94
C PHE A 148 -7.83 2.70 -9.52
N PHE A 149 -7.97 2.17 -8.32
CA PHE A 149 -9.26 1.82 -7.77
C PHE A 149 -9.28 1.95 -6.23
N LEU A 150 -10.46 2.01 -5.67
CA LEU A 150 -10.65 2.09 -4.23
C LEU A 150 -10.36 0.75 -3.56
N GLY A 151 -9.46 0.77 -2.56
CA GLY A 151 -9.27 -0.29 -1.60
C GLY A 151 -9.38 0.26 -0.18
N THR A 152 -10.14 -0.37 0.70
CA THR A 152 -10.36 0.20 2.04
C THR A 152 -9.18 -0.02 2.98
N ASP A 153 -8.48 -1.13 2.83
CA ASP A 153 -7.49 -1.61 3.81
C ASP A 153 -7.97 -1.45 5.26
N SER A 154 -9.25 -1.77 5.49
CA SER A 154 -9.87 -1.59 6.80
C SER A 154 -9.33 -2.62 7.79
N ALA A 155 -8.52 -2.17 8.73
CA ALA A 155 -7.82 -3.00 9.69
C ALA A 155 -8.15 -2.59 11.14
N PRO A 156 -9.32 -2.99 11.67
CA PRO A 156 -9.74 -2.63 13.02
C PRO A 156 -8.89 -3.31 14.09
N HIS A 157 -8.54 -2.55 15.11
CA HIS A 157 -7.90 -3.06 16.31
C HIS A 157 -8.64 -2.54 17.55
N PRO A 158 -8.71 -3.32 18.65
CA PRO A 158 -9.33 -2.84 19.87
C PRO A 158 -8.55 -1.66 20.45
N THR A 159 -9.26 -0.74 21.13
CA THR A 159 -8.70 0.51 21.68
C THR A 159 -7.41 0.29 22.46
N HIS A 160 -7.36 -0.72 23.34
CA HIS A 160 -6.17 -1.00 24.13
C HIS A 160 -4.94 -1.39 23.28
N ALA A 161 -5.15 -1.95 22.09
CA ALA A 161 -4.05 -2.28 21.17
C ALA A 161 -3.62 -1.07 20.33
N LYS A 162 -4.55 -0.15 20.02
CA LYS A 162 -4.23 1.12 19.32
C LYS A 162 -3.45 2.08 20.20
N TYR A 163 -3.82 2.17 21.49
CA TYR A 163 -3.25 3.12 22.46
C TYR A 163 -2.25 2.47 23.42
N GLY A 164 -1.87 1.23 23.16
CA GLY A 164 -0.87 0.52 23.95
C GLY A 164 0.56 0.94 23.63
N LYS A 165 1.51 0.45 24.43
CA LYS A 165 2.95 0.66 24.25
C LYS A 165 3.43 0.21 22.84
N ASP A 166 2.86 -0.90 22.36
CA ASP A 166 3.15 -1.48 21.07
C ASP A 166 1.94 -1.28 20.13
N ALA A 167 1.63 0.00 19.86
CA ALA A 167 0.46 0.40 19.08
C ALA A 167 0.36 -0.34 17.75
N LYS A 168 -0.81 -0.93 17.47
CA LYS A 168 -1.05 -1.66 16.23
C LYS A 168 -1.35 -0.71 15.08
N ALA A 169 -0.67 -0.92 13.94
CA ALA A 169 -0.98 -0.24 12.70
C ALA A 169 -2.29 -0.77 12.12
N GLY A 170 -3.13 0.14 11.60
CA GLY A 170 -4.40 -0.18 10.95
C GLY A 170 -5.48 0.85 11.27
N ILE A 171 -6.25 1.24 10.25
CA ILE A 171 -7.35 2.20 10.37
C ILE A 171 -8.66 1.47 10.05
N PHE A 172 -9.68 1.64 10.91
CA PHE A 172 -11.02 1.16 10.64
C PHE A 172 -11.78 2.21 9.83
N ASN A 173 -12.10 1.90 8.58
CA ASN A 173 -12.82 2.82 7.69
C ASN A 173 -13.92 2.17 6.83
N ALA A 174 -14.08 0.84 6.88
CA ALA A 174 -15.04 0.15 6.03
C ALA A 174 -16.50 0.61 6.19
N ALA A 175 -16.84 1.13 7.38
CA ALA A 175 -18.20 1.57 7.68
C ALA A 175 -18.55 2.95 7.11
N TYR A 176 -17.57 3.80 6.78
CA TYR A 176 -17.75 5.21 6.40
C TYR A 176 -16.79 5.69 5.30
N GLY A 177 -16.04 4.77 4.70
CA GLY A 177 -15.03 5.13 3.71
C GLY A 177 -15.59 5.78 2.45
N LEU A 178 -16.82 5.43 2.03
CA LEU A 178 -17.47 6.06 0.88
C LEU A 178 -17.94 7.48 1.20
N GLU A 179 -18.44 7.73 2.40
CA GLU A 179 -18.81 9.07 2.87
C GLU A 179 -17.57 9.98 2.91
N VAL A 180 -16.45 9.48 3.44
CA VAL A 180 -15.19 10.23 3.46
C VAL A 180 -14.74 10.61 2.05
N ILE A 181 -14.84 9.68 1.08
CA ILE A 181 -14.48 9.95 -0.32
C ILE A 181 -15.42 10.97 -0.96
N ALA A 182 -16.71 10.94 -0.61
CA ALA A 182 -17.69 11.88 -1.16
C ALA A 182 -17.49 13.33 -0.66
N GLU A 183 -16.69 13.54 0.40
CA GLU A 183 -16.35 14.85 0.94
C GLU A 183 -15.04 15.43 0.34
N ILE A 184 -14.28 14.63 -0.41
CA ILE A 184 -13.04 15.01 -1.09
C ILE A 184 -13.34 15.59 -2.48
#